data_6b884a83383d951c99f69826adbf57f0
#
_entry.id   6b884a83383d951c99f69826adbf57f0
#
_cell.length_a   1.000
_cell.length_b   1.000
_cell.length_c   1.000
_cell.angle_alpha   90.00
_cell.angle_beta   90.00
_cell.angle_gamma   90.00
#
_symmetry.space_group_name_H-M   'P 1'
#
loop_
_entity.id
_entity.type
_entity.pdbx_description
1 polymer ?
#
loop_
_entity_poly.entity_id
_entity_poly.type
_entity_poly.pdbx_seq_one_letter_code
_entity_poly.pdbx_strand_id
1 'polypeptide(L)' 'MSFDYSKLRGRMVEKYGSQTAFVRDFGISENSFSLKMNCKVRFTSDDIVKITAMLDIPSDEIGTYFFTQKV' A
#
# COMPACT_ATOMS: atom_id res chain seq x y z
N MET A 1 2.00 5.68 -16.61
CA MET A 1 2.54 4.36 -16.25
C MET A 1 1.98 3.95 -14.89
N SER A 2 1.49 2.73 -14.78
CA SER A 2 0.85 2.24 -13.56
C SER A 2 1.74 1.24 -12.83
N PHE A 3 1.58 1.19 -11.52
CA PHE A 3 2.23 0.18 -10.69
C PHE A 3 1.21 -0.89 -10.31
N ASP A 4 1.70 -2.09 -10.08
CA ASP A 4 0.88 -3.20 -9.62
C ASP A 4 1.02 -3.32 -8.11
N TYR A 5 -0.07 -3.04 -7.39
CA TYR A 5 -0.10 -3.08 -5.93
C TYR A 5 -0.76 -4.36 -5.38
N SER A 6 -0.87 -5.40 -6.21
CA SER A 6 -1.48 -6.67 -5.78
C SER A 6 -0.76 -7.27 -4.58
N LYS A 7 0.57 -7.25 -4.59
CA LYS A 7 1.37 -7.75 -3.47
C LYS A 7 1.13 -6.95 -2.20
N LEU A 8 1.03 -5.63 -2.35
CA LEU A 8 0.77 -4.76 -1.21
C LEU A 8 -0.60 -5.06 -0.61
N ARG A 9 -1.61 -5.23 -1.46
CA ARG A 9 -2.95 -5.59 -0.99
C ARG A 9 -2.94 -6.93 -0.27
N GLY A 10 -2.24 -7.93 -0.83
CA GLY A 10 -2.11 -9.24 -0.20
C GLY A 10 -1.49 -9.15 1.19
N ARG A 11 -0.48 -8.30 1.34
CA ARG A 11 0.16 -8.10 2.64
C ARG A 11 -0.79 -7.45 3.64
N MET A 12 -1.60 -6.49 3.19
CA MET A 12 -2.61 -5.87 4.04
C MET A 12 -3.62 -6.90 4.54
N VAL A 13 -4.10 -7.74 3.64
CA VAL A 13 -5.06 -8.80 4.00
C VAL A 13 -4.40 -9.80 4.95
N GLU A 14 -3.16 -10.16 4.70
CA GLU A 14 -2.44 -11.12 5.55
C GLU A 14 -2.30 -10.63 6.98
N LYS A 15 -1.97 -9.35 7.17
CA LYS A 15 -1.71 -8.80 8.50
C LYS A 15 -2.94 -8.24 9.20
N TYR A 16 -3.90 -7.71 8.44
CA TYR A 16 -5.05 -7.00 8.98
C TYR A 16 -6.39 -7.67 8.69
N GLY A 17 -6.39 -8.70 7.87
CA GLY A 17 -7.61 -9.40 7.49
C GLY A 17 -8.32 -8.79 6.29
N SER A 18 -8.17 -7.49 6.05
CA SER A 18 -8.76 -6.82 4.90
C SER A 18 -8.08 -5.48 4.68
N GLN A 19 -8.23 -4.96 3.46
CA GLN A 19 -7.74 -3.61 3.16
C GLN A 19 -8.48 -2.56 3.98
N THR A 20 -9.79 -2.75 4.18
CA THR A 20 -10.61 -1.84 4.98
C THR A 20 -10.07 -1.69 6.41
N ALA A 21 -9.72 -2.81 7.03
CA ALA A 21 -9.16 -2.79 8.38
C ALA A 21 -7.81 -2.06 8.41
N PHE A 22 -6.98 -2.28 7.39
CA PHE A 22 -5.70 -1.59 7.28
C PHE A 22 -5.89 -0.08 7.13
N VAL A 23 -6.78 0.33 6.23
CA VAL A 23 -7.02 1.76 5.94
C VAL A 23 -7.55 2.48 7.17
N ARG A 24 -8.40 1.81 7.94
CA ARG A 24 -8.92 2.38 9.19
C ARG A 24 -7.79 2.70 10.17
N ASP A 25 -6.84 1.78 10.30
CA ASP A 25 -5.70 1.97 11.18
C ASP A 25 -4.72 2.99 10.61
N PHE A 26 -4.60 3.04 9.29
CA PHE A 26 -3.73 4.01 8.61
C PHE A 26 -4.20 5.45 8.83
N GLY A 27 -5.51 5.67 8.89
CA GLY A 27 -6.06 6.96 9.29
C GLY A 27 -6.53 7.88 8.18
N ILE A 28 -6.75 7.36 6.97
CA ILE A 28 -7.34 8.16 5.89
C ILE A 28 -8.63 7.48 5.43
N SER A 29 -9.41 8.16 4.58
CA SER A 29 -10.64 7.58 4.06
C SER A 29 -10.32 6.45 3.07
N GLU A 30 -11.23 5.49 2.97
CA GLU A 30 -11.07 4.40 2.01
C GLU A 30 -11.04 4.93 0.58
N ASN A 31 -11.82 5.98 0.30
CA ASN A 31 -11.83 6.57 -1.03
C ASN A 31 -10.47 7.13 -1.38
N SER A 32 -9.84 7.87 -0.47
CA SER A 32 -8.50 8.41 -0.69
C SER A 32 -7.47 7.30 -0.89
N PHE A 33 -7.55 6.26 -0.09
CA PHE A 33 -6.61 5.14 -0.21
C PHE A 33 -6.82 4.39 -1.51
N SER A 34 -8.08 4.20 -1.91
CA SER A 34 -8.42 3.54 -3.17
C SER A 34 -7.83 4.27 -4.37
N LEU A 35 -7.85 5.61 -4.34
CA LEU A 35 -7.23 6.40 -5.40
C LEU A 35 -5.74 6.12 -5.52
N LYS A 36 -5.06 5.97 -4.39
CA LYS A 36 -3.64 5.62 -4.37
C LYS A 36 -3.40 4.21 -4.90
N MET A 37 -4.23 3.25 -4.50
CA MET A 37 -4.12 1.87 -4.96
C MET A 37 -4.41 1.72 -6.45
N ASN A 38 -5.19 2.62 -7.02
CA ASN A 38 -5.52 2.62 -8.44
C ASN A 38 -4.62 3.55 -9.25
N CYS A 39 -3.52 4.01 -8.67
CA CYS A 39 -2.53 4.88 -9.31
C CYS A 39 -3.08 6.23 -9.76
N LYS A 40 -4.21 6.66 -9.19
CA LYS A 40 -4.77 7.98 -9.46
C LYS A 40 -4.07 9.07 -8.66
N VAL A 41 -3.57 8.71 -7.47
CA VAL A 41 -2.82 9.59 -6.60
C VAL A 41 -1.56 8.84 -6.18
N ARG A 42 -0.44 9.52 -6.11
CA ARG A 42 0.82 8.88 -5.72
C ARG A 42 0.89 8.65 -4.23
N PHE A 43 1.55 7.56 -3.85
CA PHE A 43 1.97 7.39 -2.46
C PHE A 43 3.12 8.37 -2.21
N THR A 44 3.01 9.14 -1.12
CA THR A 44 4.09 10.03 -0.71
C THR A 44 5.16 9.23 0.02
N SER A 45 6.33 9.84 0.22
CA SER A 45 7.38 9.20 1.00
C SER A 45 6.89 8.86 2.42
N ASP A 46 6.13 9.77 3.03
CA ASP A 46 5.58 9.54 4.37
C ASP A 46 4.60 8.37 4.37
N ASP A 47 3.77 8.26 3.32
CA ASP A 47 2.86 7.13 3.18
C ASP A 47 3.63 5.82 3.14
N ILE A 48 4.68 5.77 2.32
CA ILE A 48 5.48 4.56 2.14
C ILE A 48 6.14 4.15 3.46
N VAL A 49 6.73 5.10 4.17
CA VAL A 49 7.37 4.82 5.45
C VAL A 49 6.35 4.27 6.45
N LYS A 50 5.18 4.91 6.53
CA LYS A 50 4.14 4.46 7.46
C LYS A 50 3.62 3.07 7.12
N ILE A 51 3.34 2.84 5.84
CA ILE A 51 2.82 1.54 5.39
C ILE A 51 3.84 0.44 5.64
N THR A 52 5.10 0.68 5.31
CA THR A 52 6.14 -0.33 5.52
C THR A 52 6.31 -0.67 7.00
N ALA A 53 6.19 0.31 7.87
CA ALA A 53 6.24 0.08 9.31
C ALA A 53 5.04 -0.74 9.79
N MET A 54 3.84 -0.42 9.31
CA MET A 54 2.62 -1.12 9.70
C MET A 54 2.58 -2.56 9.21
N LEU A 55 3.14 -2.81 8.03
CA LEU A 55 3.12 -4.14 7.40
C LEU A 55 4.40 -4.93 7.60
N ASP A 56 5.34 -4.40 8.36
CA ASP A 56 6.65 -5.04 8.58
C ASP A 56 7.35 -5.40 7.27
N ILE A 57 7.33 -4.48 6.32
CA ILE A 57 8.00 -4.69 5.03
C ILE A 57 9.46 -4.30 5.17
N PRO A 58 10.41 -5.22 4.90
CA PRO A 58 11.84 -4.89 4.96
C PRO A 58 12.19 -3.84 3.91
N SER A 59 13.21 -3.03 4.20
CA SER A 59 13.60 -1.96 3.29
C SER A 59 14.03 -2.47 1.92
N ASP A 60 14.60 -3.67 1.84
CA ASP A 60 15.01 -4.26 0.56
C ASP A 60 13.84 -4.80 -0.26
N GLU A 61 12.63 -4.83 0.30
CA GLU A 61 11.42 -5.25 -0.40
C GLU A 61 10.47 -4.11 -0.75
N ILE A 62 10.80 -2.89 -0.39
CA ILE A 62 9.94 -1.73 -0.68
C ILE A 62 9.69 -1.62 -2.18
N GLY A 63 10.72 -1.81 -3.00
CA GLY A 63 10.57 -1.77 -4.45
C GLY A 63 9.60 -2.82 -4.97
N THR A 64 9.60 -4.00 -4.37
CA THR A 64 8.72 -5.09 -4.76
C THR A 64 7.24 -4.74 -4.50
N TYR A 65 6.96 -4.08 -3.39
CA TYR A 65 5.59 -3.75 -3.02
C TYR A 65 5.07 -2.49 -3.68
N PHE A 66 5.92 -1.47 -3.86
CA PHE A 66 5.47 -0.15 -4.30
C PHE A 66 5.86 0.21 -5.73
N PHE A 67 6.84 -0.45 -6.31
CA PHE A 67 7.38 -0.05 -7.62
C PHE A 67 7.38 -1.16 -8.66
N THR A 68 6.59 -2.21 -8.45
CA THR A 68 6.41 -3.24 -9.46
C THR A 68 5.54 -2.67 -10.57
N GLN A 69 6.05 -2.66 -11.79
CA GLN A 69 5.30 -2.12 -12.92
C GLN A 69 4.21 -3.07 -13.36
N LYS A 70 3.07 -2.49 -13.70
CA LYS A 70 1.95 -3.26 -14.22
C LYS A 70 2.23 -3.60 -15.69
N VAL A 71 2.09 -4.87 -16.00
CA VAL A 71 2.33 -5.38 -17.36
C VAL A 71 1.06 -5.33 -18.18
#